data_f0cbc7d8c38e344e1ec906748ae5ac48
#
_entry.id   f0cbc7d8c38e344e1ec906748ae5ac48
#
_cell.length_a   1.000
_cell.length_b   1.000
_cell.length_c   1.000
_cell.angle_alpha   90.00
_cell.angle_beta   90.00
_cell.angle_gamma   90.00
#
_symmetry.space_group_name_H-M   'P 1'
#
loop_
_entity.id
_entity.type
_entity.pdbx_description
1 polymer ?
#
loop_
_entity_poly.entity_id
_entity_poly.type
_entity_poly.pdbx_seq_one_letter_code
_entity_poly.pdbx_strand_id
1 'polypeptide(L)'
;LLSTKSKLLLMSSISGQKGSYDPFYSASKGALLSFVKSVLPSLPTGATINAIAPGLIQDSAMFKNMTFDRQESHKKQVNSGKLLNQDDLAKIIYDLCQDHWNHLNGACIDLNGGQYVR
;
A
#
# COMPACT_ATOMS: atom_id res chain seq x y z
N LEU A 1 -13.31 -18.61 -3.11
CA LEU A 1 -13.40 -18.65 -4.55
C LEU A 1 -13.66 -17.25 -5.11
N LEU A 2 -12.91 -16.86 -6.15
CA LEU A 2 -13.07 -15.55 -6.78
C LEU A 2 -14.29 -15.56 -7.70
N SER A 3 -15.01 -14.45 -7.74
CA SER A 3 -16.15 -14.21 -8.62
C SER A 3 -15.93 -12.93 -9.43
N THR A 4 -16.83 -12.64 -10.37
CA THR A 4 -16.83 -11.41 -11.17
C THR A 4 -16.95 -10.12 -10.34
N LYS A 5 -17.33 -10.22 -9.06
CA LYS A 5 -17.44 -9.09 -8.13
C LYS A 5 -16.27 -9.03 -7.13
N SER A 6 -15.29 -9.93 -7.24
CA SER A 6 -14.17 -9.97 -6.28
C SER A 6 -13.26 -8.76 -6.47
N LYS A 7 -12.91 -8.13 -5.37
CA LYS A 7 -11.92 -7.04 -5.31
C LYS A 7 -10.80 -7.44 -4.37
N LEU A 8 -9.61 -7.60 -4.93
CA LEU A 8 -8.42 -7.96 -4.17
C LEU A 8 -7.56 -6.71 -4.00
N LEU A 9 -7.26 -6.39 -2.74
CA LEU A 9 -6.31 -5.33 -2.40
C LEU A 9 -5.16 -5.94 -1.61
N LEU A 10 -3.97 -5.91 -2.17
CA LEU A 10 -2.76 -6.45 -1.54
C LEU A 10 -2.00 -5.35 -0.82
N MET A 11 -1.73 -5.56 0.46
CA MET A 11 -1.02 -4.59 1.28
C MET A 11 0.49 -4.71 1.08
N SER A 12 1.02 -3.93 0.14
CA SER A 12 2.46 -3.76 -0.08
C SER A 12 3.02 -2.69 0.90
N SER A 13 4.01 -1.96 0.48
CA SER A 13 4.68 -0.91 1.25
C SER A 13 5.54 -0.04 0.33
N ILE A 14 5.79 1.18 0.73
CA ILE A 14 6.87 2.01 0.16
C ILE A 14 8.22 1.27 0.15
N SER A 15 8.47 0.41 1.15
CA SER A 15 9.68 -0.42 1.21
C SER A 15 9.75 -1.45 0.10
N GLY A 16 8.61 -1.94 -0.38
CA GLY A 16 8.54 -2.83 -1.54
C GLY A 16 8.86 -2.13 -2.87
N GLN A 17 8.76 -0.81 -2.92
CA GLN A 17 9.04 -0.01 -4.11
C GLN A 17 10.49 0.48 -4.15
N LYS A 18 11.01 1.02 -3.04
CA LYS A 18 12.33 1.65 -3.00
C LYS A 18 13.39 0.89 -2.20
N GLY A 19 12.99 -0.23 -1.56
CA GLY A 19 13.84 -0.91 -0.60
C GLY A 19 13.79 -0.30 0.81
N SER A 20 14.42 -0.98 1.75
CA SER A 20 14.62 -0.52 3.12
C SER A 20 15.86 -1.20 3.71
N TYR A 21 16.21 -0.85 4.95
CA TYR A 21 17.32 -1.53 5.65
C TYR A 21 17.04 -3.00 5.93
N ASP A 22 15.78 -3.44 5.92
CA ASP A 22 15.39 -4.85 6.03
C ASP A 22 15.12 -5.41 4.62
N PRO A 23 16.07 -6.16 4.04
CA PRO A 23 15.93 -6.68 2.67
C PRO A 23 14.85 -7.75 2.56
N PHE A 24 14.61 -8.54 3.60
CA PHE A 24 13.56 -9.57 3.59
C PHE A 24 12.17 -8.95 3.60
N TYR A 25 11.96 -7.94 4.43
CA TYR A 25 10.72 -7.19 4.44
C TYR A 25 10.46 -6.51 3.08
N SER A 26 11.46 -5.83 2.54
CA SER A 26 11.36 -5.17 1.24
C SER A 26 11.06 -6.16 0.12
N ALA A 27 11.74 -7.30 0.10
CA ALA A 27 11.50 -8.34 -0.91
C ALA A 27 10.09 -8.90 -0.81
N SER A 28 9.59 -9.18 0.40
CA SER A 28 8.23 -9.68 0.63
C SER A 28 7.17 -8.71 0.13
N LYS A 29 7.35 -7.41 0.40
CA LYS A 29 6.41 -6.37 -0.04
C LYS A 29 6.53 -6.06 -1.53
N GLY A 30 7.73 -6.12 -2.10
CA GLY A 30 7.97 -5.98 -3.53
C GLY A 30 7.38 -7.12 -4.34
N ALA A 31 7.42 -8.36 -3.82
CA ALA A 31 6.82 -9.52 -4.45
C ALA A 31 5.32 -9.33 -4.72
N LEU A 32 4.59 -8.64 -3.85
CA LEU A 32 3.16 -8.35 -4.03
C LEU A 32 2.89 -7.48 -5.25
N LEU A 33 3.80 -6.56 -5.59
CA LEU A 33 3.67 -5.68 -6.77
C LEU A 33 3.79 -6.47 -8.07
N SER A 34 4.69 -7.44 -8.12
CA SER A 34 4.84 -8.35 -9.25
C SER A 34 3.67 -9.34 -9.32
N PHE A 35 3.24 -9.85 -8.17
CA PHE A 35 2.12 -10.78 -8.05
C PHE A 35 0.84 -10.22 -8.66
N VAL A 36 0.49 -8.97 -8.37
CA VAL A 36 -0.68 -8.29 -8.97
C VAL A 36 -0.67 -8.39 -10.48
N LYS A 37 0.47 -8.08 -11.10
CA LYS A 37 0.61 -8.10 -12.57
C LYS A 37 0.50 -9.52 -13.14
N SER A 38 1.03 -10.50 -12.43
CA SER A 38 1.05 -11.90 -12.87
C SER A 38 -0.32 -12.58 -12.75
N VAL A 39 -1.09 -12.23 -11.74
CA VAL A 39 -2.39 -12.86 -11.45
C VAL A 39 -3.53 -12.22 -12.25
N LEU A 40 -3.43 -10.93 -12.56
CA LEU A 40 -4.48 -10.20 -13.26
C LEU A 40 -5.05 -10.91 -14.50
N PRO A 41 -4.24 -11.48 -15.41
CA PRO A 41 -4.77 -12.16 -16.60
C PRO A 41 -5.59 -13.42 -16.31
N SER A 42 -5.44 -13.99 -15.11
CA SER A 42 -6.12 -15.22 -14.69
C SER A 42 -7.38 -14.96 -13.85
N LEU A 43 -7.71 -13.70 -13.59
CA LEU A 43 -8.89 -13.36 -12.81
C LEU A 43 -10.18 -13.56 -13.62
N PRO A 44 -11.31 -13.90 -12.96
CA PRO A 44 -12.61 -13.87 -13.60
C PRO A 44 -12.92 -12.48 -14.16
N THR A 45 -13.57 -12.43 -15.32
CA THR A 45 -14.03 -11.16 -15.91
C THR A 45 -14.81 -10.34 -14.89
N GLY A 46 -14.43 -9.07 -14.71
CA GLY A 46 -15.06 -8.17 -13.73
C GLY A 46 -14.40 -8.16 -12.33
N ALA A 47 -13.58 -9.15 -12.01
CA ALA A 47 -12.76 -9.12 -10.79
C ALA A 47 -11.59 -8.13 -10.95
N THR A 48 -11.19 -7.50 -9.87
CA THR A 48 -10.06 -6.56 -9.85
C THR A 48 -9.01 -6.97 -8.82
N ILE A 49 -7.75 -6.66 -9.12
CA ILE A 49 -6.63 -6.83 -8.19
C ILE A 49 -5.71 -5.62 -8.24
N ASN A 50 -5.44 -5.03 -7.08
CA ASN A 50 -4.52 -3.89 -6.96
C ASN A 50 -3.63 -4.07 -5.73
N ALA A 51 -2.53 -3.36 -5.69
CA ALA A 51 -1.70 -3.21 -4.49
C ALA A 51 -1.83 -1.81 -3.92
N ILE A 52 -1.70 -1.70 -2.61
CA ILE A 52 -1.56 -0.42 -1.91
C ILE A 52 -0.16 -0.40 -1.31
N ALA A 53 0.56 0.69 -1.50
CA ALA A 53 1.91 0.90 -0.97
C ALA A 53 1.91 2.09 0.00
N PRO A 54 1.55 1.87 1.26
CA PRO A 54 1.60 2.92 2.26
C PRO A 54 3.04 3.30 2.61
N GLY A 55 3.24 4.54 3.03
CA GLY A 55 4.37 4.94 3.84
C GLY A 55 4.24 4.44 5.28
N LEU A 56 5.02 5.01 6.19
CA LEU A 56 4.93 4.69 7.61
C LEU A 56 3.56 5.12 8.17
N ILE A 57 2.91 4.21 8.88
CA ILE A 57 1.60 4.46 9.51
C ILE A 57 1.81 4.89 10.95
N GLN A 58 1.30 6.07 11.32
CA GLN A 58 1.59 6.78 12.56
C GLN A 58 1.25 6.00 13.84
N ASP A 59 0.18 5.20 13.81
CA ASP A 59 -0.30 4.42 14.97
C ASP A 59 0.02 2.92 14.86
N SER A 60 0.92 2.55 13.93
CA SER A 60 1.39 1.17 13.79
C SER A 60 2.38 0.80 14.89
N ALA A 61 2.49 -0.50 15.17
CA ALA A 61 3.53 -1.02 16.08
C ALA A 61 4.94 -0.65 15.60
N MET A 62 5.18 -0.66 14.29
CA MET A 62 6.46 -0.26 13.69
C MET A 62 6.81 1.19 14.05
N PHE A 63 5.86 2.12 13.94
CA PHE A 63 6.07 3.52 14.33
C PHE A 63 6.32 3.66 15.83
N LYS A 64 5.51 3.01 16.66
CA LYS A 64 5.62 3.07 18.12
C LYS A 64 6.96 2.55 18.66
N ASN A 65 7.56 1.58 17.96
CA ASN A 65 8.85 1.00 18.33
C ASN A 65 10.06 1.80 17.83
N MET A 66 9.84 2.86 17.05
CA MET A 66 10.92 3.75 16.58
C MET A 66 11.33 4.73 17.69
N THR A 67 12.60 5.18 17.64
CA THR A 67 13.06 6.32 18.44
C THR A 67 12.34 7.60 18.00
N PHE A 68 12.24 8.57 18.91
CA PHE A 68 11.62 9.87 18.62
C PHE A 68 12.25 10.54 17.37
N ASP A 69 13.57 10.55 17.27
CA ASP A 69 14.26 11.15 16.14
C ASP A 69 13.91 10.51 14.80
N ARG A 70 13.76 9.18 14.77
CA ARG A 70 13.30 8.47 13.57
C ARG A 70 11.85 8.79 13.23
N GLN A 71 10.97 8.86 14.22
CA GLN A 71 9.58 9.24 14.03
C GLN A 71 9.48 10.65 13.40
N GLU A 72 10.22 11.61 13.93
CA GLU A 72 10.24 12.98 13.42
C GLU A 72 10.86 13.06 12.03
N SER A 73 11.90 12.27 11.75
CA SER A 73 12.49 12.19 10.41
C SER A 73 11.48 11.71 9.36
N HIS A 74 10.67 10.70 9.69
CA HIS A 74 9.61 10.24 8.78
C HIS A 74 8.51 11.29 8.56
N LYS A 75 8.09 11.99 9.60
CA LYS A 75 7.10 13.07 9.47
C LYS A 75 7.56 14.18 8.55
N LYS A 76 8.84 14.56 8.64
CA LYS A 76 9.44 15.61 7.79
C LYS A 76 9.49 15.23 6.31
N GLN A 77 9.49 13.94 5.98
CA GLN A 77 9.49 13.47 4.60
C GLN A 77 8.10 13.54 3.93
N VAL A 78 7.04 13.68 4.72
CA VAL A 78 5.67 13.80 4.21
C VAL A 78 5.34 15.28 4.01
N ASN A 79 4.89 15.63 2.82
CA ASN A 79 4.63 17.02 2.45
C ASN A 79 3.62 17.72 3.39
N SER A 80 2.61 17.00 3.88
CA SER A 80 1.63 17.52 4.84
C SER A 80 2.16 17.61 6.27
N GLY A 81 3.34 17.06 6.57
CA GLY A 81 3.88 16.93 7.93
C GLY A 81 3.15 15.91 8.80
N LYS A 82 2.16 15.19 8.24
CA LYS A 82 1.37 14.20 8.96
C LYS A 82 1.45 12.84 8.26
N LEU A 83 1.81 11.82 9.02
CA LEU A 83 1.78 10.44 8.54
C LEU A 83 0.33 9.95 8.42
N LEU A 84 0.12 8.97 7.53
CA LEU A 84 -1.14 8.25 7.42
C LEU A 84 -1.43 7.52 8.74
N ASN A 85 -2.67 7.53 9.22
CA ASN A 85 -3.11 6.74 10.36
C ASN A 85 -3.94 5.53 9.90
N GLN A 86 -4.19 4.59 10.82
CA GLN A 86 -4.91 3.35 10.50
C GLN A 86 -6.37 3.61 10.11
N ASP A 87 -7.04 4.58 10.74
CA ASP A 87 -8.44 4.88 10.46
C ASP A 87 -8.61 5.44 9.04
N ASP A 88 -7.75 6.36 8.63
CA ASP A 88 -7.79 6.92 7.28
C ASP A 88 -7.41 5.87 6.23
N LEU A 89 -6.43 5.01 6.52
CA LEU A 89 -6.11 3.88 5.65
C LEU A 89 -7.32 2.95 5.48
N ALA A 90 -8.03 2.63 6.56
CA ALA A 90 -9.22 1.77 6.50
C ALA A 90 -10.33 2.39 5.65
N LYS A 91 -10.57 3.70 5.76
CA LYS A 91 -11.54 4.42 4.90
C LYS A 91 -11.16 4.36 3.43
N ILE A 92 -9.88 4.57 3.12
CA ILE A 92 -9.36 4.48 1.74
C ILE A 92 -9.55 3.08 1.19
N ILE A 93 -9.21 2.03 1.97
CA ILE A 93 -9.41 0.64 1.56
C ILE A 93 -10.88 0.36 1.30
N TYR A 94 -11.77 0.80 2.20
CA TYR A 94 -13.21 0.63 2.02
C TYR A 94 -13.71 1.30 0.74
N ASP A 95 -13.28 2.53 0.46
CA ASP A 95 -13.67 3.25 -0.75
C ASP A 95 -13.16 2.54 -2.01
N LEU A 96 -11.92 2.07 -2.02
CA LEU A 96 -11.34 1.33 -3.15
C LEU A 96 -12.05 0.00 -3.44
N CYS A 97 -12.81 -0.53 -2.50
CA CYS A 97 -13.65 -1.71 -2.70
C CYS A 97 -15.01 -1.41 -3.34
N GLN A 98 -15.36 -0.14 -3.58
CA GLN A 98 -16.63 0.23 -4.18
C GLN A 98 -16.60 0.10 -5.70
N ASP A 99 -17.80 -0.05 -6.31
CA ASP A 99 -17.92 -0.33 -7.74
C ASP A 99 -17.46 0.79 -8.65
N HIS A 100 -17.46 2.03 -8.18
CA HIS A 100 -16.95 3.16 -8.98
C HIS A 100 -15.44 3.08 -9.25
N TRP A 101 -14.72 2.18 -8.58
CA TRP A 101 -13.31 1.90 -8.83
C TRP A 101 -13.06 0.68 -9.75
N ASN A 102 -14.06 0.16 -10.44
CA ASN A 102 -13.92 -1.04 -11.29
C ASN A 102 -12.88 -0.90 -12.41
N HIS A 103 -12.58 0.31 -12.86
CA HIS A 103 -11.53 0.55 -13.85
C HIS A 103 -10.11 0.60 -13.25
N LEU A 104 -9.99 0.63 -11.93
CA LEU A 104 -8.70 0.51 -11.25
C LEU A 104 -8.36 -0.97 -11.13
N ASN A 105 -7.46 -1.45 -11.98
CA ASN A 105 -7.09 -2.85 -12.01
C ASN A 105 -5.63 -3.03 -12.43
N GLY A 106 -4.87 -3.82 -11.70
CA GLY A 106 -3.43 -4.01 -11.94
C GLY A 106 -2.53 -2.88 -11.43
N ALA A 107 -3.06 -1.95 -10.67
CA ALA A 107 -2.34 -0.78 -10.19
C ALA A 107 -1.61 -1.01 -8.85
N CYS A 108 -0.60 -0.17 -8.60
CA CYS A 108 -0.08 0.09 -7.27
C CYS A 108 -0.46 1.51 -6.85
N ILE A 109 -1.17 1.63 -5.75
CA ILE A 109 -1.66 2.90 -5.21
C ILE A 109 -0.68 3.38 -4.15
N ASP A 110 -0.02 4.50 -4.40
CA ASP A 110 0.98 5.07 -3.50
C ASP A 110 0.31 5.93 -2.43
N LEU A 111 0.37 5.51 -1.17
CA LEU A 111 -0.19 6.22 -0.02
C LEU A 111 0.92 6.62 0.95
N ASN A 112 1.90 7.39 0.46
CA ASN A 112 3.12 7.71 1.21
C ASN A 112 3.32 9.21 1.47
N GLY A 113 2.35 10.05 1.10
CA GLY A 113 2.42 11.51 1.32
C GLY A 113 3.60 12.19 0.62
N GLY A 114 4.11 11.62 -0.46
CA GLY A 114 5.25 12.17 -1.21
C GLY A 114 6.62 11.71 -0.72
N GLN A 115 6.71 10.79 0.25
CA GLN A 115 8.00 10.24 0.70
C GLN A 115 8.76 9.51 -0.42
N TYR A 116 8.05 9.01 -1.41
CA TYR A 116 8.61 8.36 -2.59
C TYR A 116 7.70 8.62 -3.79
N VAL A 117 8.30 9.05 -4.89
CA VAL A 117 7.64 9.29 -6.17
C VAL A 117 8.31 8.42 -7.23
N ARG A 118 7.51 7.63 -7.90
CA ARG A 118 7.99 6.74 -8.98
C ARG A 118 8.21 7.49 -10.28
#